data_3eba1066f324941fd65aab4b87a50a32
#
_entry.id   3eba1066f324941fd65aab4b87a50a32
#
_cell.length_a   1.000
_cell.length_b   1.000
_cell.length_c   1.000
_cell.angle_alpha   90.00
_cell.angle_beta   90.00
_cell.angle_gamma   90.00
#
_symmetry.space_group_name_H-M   'P 1'
#
loop_
_entity.id
_entity.type
_entity.pdbx_description
1 polymer ?
#
loop_
_entity_poly.entity_id
_entity_poly.type
_entity_poly.pdbx_seq_one_letter_code
_entity_poly.pdbx_strand_id
1 'polypeptide(L)'
;MLKEIQNYNEIEEFGKYKVDLIKEHQYYANKLGLYDMVVDKYNINDALRHIDEKNYNQFLIVNDNQTIGIVEYKIDKSEIDNKEILYLKNIYIKKEFRSKGLGREVLNELKKLNYRIELECWYGMPANNFYKSFGFKELKTRYMIE
;
A
#
# COMPACT_ATOMS: atom_id res chain seq x y z
N MET A 1 -10.30 6.04 -11.21
CA MET A 1 -8.96 6.11 -10.60
C MET A 1 -8.20 4.77 -10.62
N LEU A 2 -8.85 3.66 -10.37
CA LEU A 2 -8.18 2.36 -10.36
C LEU A 2 -8.23 1.74 -11.75
N LYS A 3 -7.06 1.40 -12.29
CA LYS A 3 -6.91 0.78 -13.60
C LYS A 3 -6.27 -0.59 -13.47
N GLU A 4 -6.93 -1.61 -14.01
CA GLU A 4 -6.35 -2.96 -14.09
C GLU A 4 -5.10 -2.97 -14.97
N ILE A 5 -4.14 -3.79 -14.58
CA ILE A 5 -2.91 -4.00 -15.34
C ILE A 5 -3.22 -4.91 -16.52
N GLN A 6 -2.97 -4.45 -17.75
CA GLN A 6 -3.36 -5.14 -18.97
C GLN A 6 -2.19 -5.54 -19.88
N ASN A 7 -1.00 -4.95 -19.70
CA ASN A 7 0.14 -5.19 -20.57
C ASN A 7 1.49 -5.09 -19.83
N TYR A 8 2.55 -5.47 -20.52
CA TYR A 8 3.90 -5.52 -19.95
C TYR A 8 4.40 -4.15 -19.47
N ASN A 9 4.12 -3.08 -20.22
CA ASN A 9 4.53 -1.72 -19.83
C ASN A 9 3.89 -1.29 -18.51
N GLU A 10 2.63 -1.64 -18.30
CA GLU A 10 1.92 -1.36 -17.05
C GLU A 10 2.44 -2.22 -15.89
N ILE A 11 2.86 -3.45 -16.16
CA ILE A 11 3.54 -4.31 -15.17
C ILE A 11 4.85 -3.65 -14.72
N GLU A 12 5.67 -3.17 -15.65
CA GLU A 12 6.91 -2.47 -15.32
C GLU A 12 6.64 -1.19 -14.52
N GLU A 13 5.63 -0.43 -14.90
CA GLU A 13 5.24 0.80 -14.22
C GLU A 13 4.80 0.50 -12.78
N PHE A 14 3.97 -0.51 -12.57
CA PHE A 14 3.59 -0.99 -11.25
C PHE A 14 4.82 -1.37 -10.41
N GLY A 15 5.75 -2.11 -11.00
CA GLY A 15 6.99 -2.52 -10.34
C GLY A 15 7.85 -1.34 -9.91
N LYS A 16 7.97 -0.30 -10.74
CA LYS A 16 8.72 0.92 -10.40
C LYS A 16 8.12 1.63 -9.20
N TYR A 17 6.81 1.81 -9.16
CA TYR A 17 6.13 2.41 -8.01
C TYR A 17 6.28 1.56 -6.75
N LYS A 18 6.26 0.25 -6.88
CA LYS A 18 6.49 -0.65 -5.75
C LYS A 18 7.90 -0.53 -5.19
N VAL A 19 8.89 -0.40 -6.04
CA VAL A 19 10.28 -0.12 -5.63
C VAL A 19 10.38 1.23 -4.91
N ASP A 20 9.74 2.26 -5.43
CA ASP A 20 9.70 3.59 -4.79
C ASP A 20 9.07 3.54 -3.40
N LEU A 21 7.98 2.80 -3.25
CA LEU A 21 7.34 2.56 -1.96
C LEU A 21 8.29 1.90 -0.96
N ILE A 22 9.02 0.88 -1.39
CA ILE A 22 9.96 0.17 -0.53
C ILE A 22 11.14 1.04 -0.13
N LYS A 23 11.67 1.83 -1.05
CA LYS A 23 12.71 2.82 -0.73
C LYS A 23 12.23 3.84 0.29
N GLU A 24 11.00 4.28 0.19
CA GLU A 24 10.40 5.19 1.18
C GLU A 24 10.27 4.52 2.55
N HIS A 25 9.83 3.25 2.59
CA HIS A 25 9.80 2.48 3.83
C HIS A 25 11.19 2.32 4.46
N GLN A 26 12.20 2.02 3.65
CA GLN A 26 13.60 1.92 4.12
C GLN A 26 14.12 3.24 4.68
N TYR A 27 13.81 4.34 4.02
CA TYR A 27 14.19 5.68 4.50
C TYR A 27 13.64 5.96 5.90
N TYR A 28 12.34 5.74 6.11
CA TYR A 28 11.72 5.96 7.41
C TYR A 28 12.16 4.94 8.46
N ALA A 29 12.33 3.68 8.07
CA ALA A 29 12.83 2.63 8.95
C ALA A 29 14.24 2.97 9.47
N ASN A 30 15.12 3.47 8.61
CA ASN A 30 16.46 3.92 9.00
C ASN A 30 16.37 5.10 9.99
N LYS A 31 15.54 6.08 9.69
CA LYS A 31 15.34 7.27 10.53
C LYS A 31 14.80 6.92 11.93
N LEU A 32 13.99 5.87 12.03
CA LEU A 32 13.37 5.40 13.27
C LEU A 32 14.20 4.35 14.02
N GLY A 33 15.36 3.95 13.49
CA GLY A 33 16.17 2.87 14.06
C GLY A 33 15.62 1.47 13.82
N LEU A 34 14.72 1.30 12.85
CA LEU A 34 14.07 0.03 12.52
C LEU A 34 14.62 -0.58 11.22
N TYR A 35 15.73 -0.05 10.71
CA TYR A 35 16.26 -0.40 9.40
C TYR A 35 16.46 -1.91 9.22
N ASP A 36 17.12 -2.56 10.19
CA ASP A 36 17.42 -3.99 10.11
C ASP A 36 16.18 -4.88 10.12
N MET A 37 15.04 -4.36 10.57
CA MET A 37 13.77 -5.09 10.61
C MET A 37 12.93 -4.90 9.35
N VAL A 38 13.15 -3.79 8.62
CA VAL A 38 12.34 -3.39 7.47
C VAL A 38 13.12 -3.48 6.16
N VAL A 39 14.45 -3.67 6.26
CA VAL A 39 15.30 -3.75 5.06
C VAL A 39 14.85 -4.89 4.18
N ASP A 40 14.41 -4.53 3.02
CA ASP A 40 14.20 -5.44 1.93
C ASP A 40 15.14 -5.07 0.79
N LYS A 41 15.93 -6.04 0.33
CA LYS A 41 16.78 -5.88 -0.87
C LYS A 41 15.90 -5.95 -2.12
N TYR A 42 14.77 -5.28 -2.07
CA TYR A 42 13.77 -5.31 -3.11
C TYR A 42 14.28 -4.57 -4.34
N ASN A 43 14.11 -5.16 -5.48
CA ASN A 43 14.38 -4.55 -6.77
C ASN A 43 13.18 -4.74 -7.70
N ILE A 44 13.26 -4.20 -8.90
CA ILE A 44 12.15 -4.27 -9.85
C ILE A 44 11.80 -5.71 -10.24
N ASN A 45 12.77 -6.61 -10.31
CA ASN A 45 12.50 -8.02 -10.63
C ASN A 45 11.73 -8.71 -9.51
N ASP A 46 12.05 -8.40 -8.25
CA ASP A 46 11.29 -8.90 -7.10
C ASP A 46 9.86 -8.33 -7.11
N ALA A 47 9.71 -7.06 -7.44
CA ALA A 47 8.40 -6.43 -7.60
C ALA A 47 7.58 -7.11 -8.69
N LEU A 48 8.17 -7.43 -9.84
CA LEU A 48 7.52 -8.11 -10.96
C LEU A 48 7.10 -9.53 -10.59
N ARG A 49 7.91 -10.26 -9.83
CA ARG A 49 7.55 -11.59 -9.32
C ARG A 49 6.30 -11.56 -8.44
N HIS A 50 6.13 -10.52 -7.64
CA HIS A 50 4.97 -10.36 -6.77
C HIS A 50 3.67 -10.02 -7.54
N ILE A 51 3.76 -9.54 -8.77
CA ILE A 51 2.57 -9.32 -9.61
C ILE A 51 1.95 -10.65 -10.04
N ASP A 52 2.77 -11.67 -10.25
CA ASP A 52 2.31 -13.03 -10.59
C ASP A 52 1.71 -13.77 -9.39
N GLU A 53 1.81 -13.24 -8.17
CA GLU A 53 1.15 -13.79 -7.00
C GLU A 53 -0.35 -13.55 -7.11
N LYS A 54 -1.10 -14.61 -7.46
CA LYS A 54 -2.54 -14.61 -7.75
C LYS A 54 -3.45 -14.21 -6.58
N ASN A 55 -2.88 -13.91 -5.40
CA ASN A 55 -3.65 -13.64 -4.19
C ASN A 55 -3.99 -12.16 -3.99
N TYR A 56 -3.42 -11.27 -4.79
CA TYR A 56 -3.61 -9.83 -4.66
C TYR A 56 -4.27 -9.22 -5.89
N ASN A 57 -5.20 -8.33 -5.65
CA ASN A 57 -5.75 -7.43 -6.65
C ASN A 57 -4.79 -6.24 -6.77
N GLN A 58 -4.28 -6.00 -7.96
CA GLN A 58 -3.24 -5.01 -8.23
C GLN A 58 -3.71 -4.04 -9.28
N PHE A 59 -3.62 -2.73 -8.98
CA PHE A 59 -4.10 -1.66 -9.85
C PHE A 59 -3.10 -0.53 -9.93
N LEU A 60 -3.05 0.10 -11.09
CA LEU A 60 -2.47 1.43 -11.24
C LEU A 60 -3.50 2.48 -10.76
N ILE A 61 -3.01 3.52 -10.11
CA ILE A 61 -3.81 4.69 -9.78
C ILE A 61 -3.61 5.71 -10.90
N VAL A 62 -4.69 6.10 -11.55
CA VAL A 62 -4.67 7.04 -12.68
C VAL A 62 -5.46 8.29 -12.33
N ASN A 63 -4.89 9.45 -12.61
CA ASN A 63 -5.53 10.76 -12.48
C ASN A 63 -5.14 11.64 -13.68
N ASP A 64 -6.12 12.29 -14.29
CA ASP A 64 -5.92 13.12 -15.50
C ASP A 64 -5.11 12.41 -16.60
N ASN A 65 -5.49 11.16 -16.90
CA ASN A 65 -4.83 10.30 -17.90
C ASN A 65 -3.35 10.00 -17.60
N GLN A 66 -2.92 10.18 -16.36
CA GLN A 66 -1.55 9.93 -15.93
C GLN A 66 -1.55 8.93 -14.78
N THR A 67 -0.65 7.95 -14.86
CA THR A 67 -0.41 7.05 -13.72
C THR A 67 0.35 7.79 -12.64
N ILE A 68 -0.19 7.75 -11.43
CA ILE A 68 0.34 8.50 -10.28
C ILE A 68 0.72 7.60 -9.09
N GLY A 69 0.43 6.31 -9.18
CA GLY A 69 0.72 5.39 -8.09
C GLY A 69 0.12 4.01 -8.29
N ILE A 70 0.10 3.25 -7.22
CA ILE A 70 -0.39 1.86 -7.20
C ILE A 70 -1.23 1.59 -5.96
N VAL A 71 -2.11 0.59 -6.07
CA VAL A 71 -2.80 0.00 -4.93
C VAL A 71 -2.82 -1.52 -5.07
N GLU A 72 -2.66 -2.19 -3.94
CA GLU A 72 -2.62 -3.64 -3.87
C GLU A 72 -3.40 -4.12 -2.64
N TYR A 73 -4.39 -4.97 -2.83
CA TYR A 73 -5.21 -5.50 -1.75
C TYR A 73 -5.61 -6.95 -2.02
N LYS A 74 -6.06 -7.63 -0.98
CA LYS A 74 -6.70 -8.95 -1.10
C LYS A 74 -7.94 -9.01 -0.22
N ILE A 75 -8.85 -9.90 -0.57
CA ILE A 75 -9.94 -10.30 0.31
C ILE A 75 -9.42 -11.43 1.19
N ASP A 76 -9.50 -11.23 2.49
CA ASP A 76 -8.95 -12.15 3.49
C ASP A 76 -9.84 -12.18 4.72
N LYS A 77 -9.50 -13.01 5.68
CA LYS A 77 -10.17 -13.05 6.98
C LYS A 77 -9.41 -12.22 8.00
N SER A 78 -10.14 -11.44 8.78
CA SER A 78 -9.54 -10.62 9.85
C SER A 78 -8.98 -11.50 10.98
N GLU A 79 -7.80 -11.16 11.45
CA GLU A 79 -7.21 -11.76 12.66
C GLU A 79 -8.01 -11.43 13.92
N ILE A 80 -8.82 -10.37 13.90
CA ILE A 80 -9.55 -9.88 15.08
C ILE A 80 -10.80 -10.72 15.34
N ASP A 81 -11.61 -10.99 14.32
CA ASP A 81 -12.93 -11.61 14.47
C ASP A 81 -13.26 -12.65 13.40
N ASN A 82 -12.29 -12.99 12.55
CA ASN A 82 -12.42 -13.96 11.46
C ASN A 82 -13.47 -13.58 10.39
N LYS A 83 -13.94 -12.32 10.39
CA LYS A 83 -14.82 -11.81 9.31
C LYS A 83 -14.04 -11.54 8.04
N GLU A 84 -14.72 -11.65 6.91
CA GLU A 84 -14.14 -11.32 5.61
C GLU A 84 -13.90 -9.82 5.49
N ILE A 85 -12.69 -9.45 5.10
CA ILE A 85 -12.24 -8.06 4.98
C ILE A 85 -11.51 -7.82 3.67
N LEU A 86 -11.39 -6.55 3.30
CA LEU A 86 -10.40 -6.09 2.33
C LEU A 86 -9.12 -5.74 3.10
N TYR A 87 -8.08 -6.53 2.93
CA TYR A 87 -6.77 -6.24 3.48
C TYR A 87 -5.96 -5.40 2.48
N LEU A 88 -5.75 -4.14 2.82
CA LEU A 88 -4.99 -3.21 1.99
C LEU A 88 -3.50 -3.40 2.26
N LYS A 89 -2.81 -4.05 1.34
CA LYS A 89 -1.38 -4.34 1.47
C LYS A 89 -0.54 -3.11 1.19
N ASN A 90 -0.78 -2.46 0.07
CA ASN A 90 -0.01 -1.30 -0.36
C ASN A 90 -0.91 -0.25 -0.99
N ILE A 91 -0.64 0.99 -0.68
CA ILE A 91 -1.10 2.17 -1.42
C ILE A 91 0.08 3.13 -1.52
N TYR A 92 0.41 3.56 -2.72
CA TYR A 92 1.48 4.49 -2.97
C TYR A 92 1.04 5.52 -4.01
N ILE A 93 1.23 6.78 -3.68
CA ILE A 93 1.04 7.90 -4.60
C ILE A 93 2.36 8.65 -4.67
N LYS A 94 2.82 8.90 -5.87
CA LYS A 94 4.06 9.64 -6.13
C LYS A 94 4.03 11.01 -5.46
N LYS A 95 5.16 11.43 -4.89
CA LYS A 95 5.23 12.60 -3.99
C LYS A 95 4.59 13.86 -4.56
N GLU A 96 4.83 14.17 -5.83
CA GLU A 96 4.29 15.37 -6.47
C GLU A 96 2.77 15.40 -6.59
N PHE A 97 2.10 14.27 -6.39
CA PHE A 97 0.64 14.15 -6.43
C PHE A 97 0.00 14.03 -5.05
N ARG A 98 0.79 14.09 -3.99
CA ARG A 98 0.28 14.00 -2.61
C ARG A 98 -0.31 15.32 -2.14
N SER A 99 -1.05 15.27 -1.02
CA SER A 99 -1.70 16.43 -0.39
C SER A 99 -2.73 17.13 -1.27
N LYS A 100 -3.32 16.40 -2.20
CA LYS A 100 -4.38 16.87 -3.13
C LYS A 100 -5.67 16.08 -2.96
N GLY A 101 -5.79 15.26 -1.93
CA GLY A 101 -6.97 14.43 -1.69
C GLY A 101 -7.05 13.13 -2.49
N LEU A 102 -6.08 12.83 -3.34
CA LEU A 102 -6.14 11.67 -4.25
C LEU A 102 -6.10 10.34 -3.50
N GLY A 103 -5.31 10.24 -2.42
CA GLY A 103 -5.30 9.04 -1.57
C GLY A 103 -6.66 8.78 -0.91
N ARG A 104 -7.34 9.85 -0.51
CA ARG A 104 -8.70 9.78 0.04
C ARG A 104 -9.70 9.30 -1.00
N GLU A 105 -9.58 9.75 -2.24
CA GLU A 105 -10.43 9.28 -3.35
C GLU A 105 -10.23 7.79 -3.62
N VAL A 106 -8.99 7.30 -3.62
CA VAL A 106 -8.68 5.87 -3.77
C VAL A 106 -9.32 5.05 -2.65
N LEU A 107 -9.18 5.47 -1.39
CA LEU A 107 -9.79 4.77 -0.26
C LEU A 107 -11.32 4.79 -0.34
N ASN A 108 -11.92 5.88 -0.79
CA ASN A 108 -13.36 5.96 -0.99
C ASN A 108 -13.82 4.99 -2.10
N GLU A 109 -13.03 4.84 -3.15
CA GLU A 109 -13.31 3.87 -4.21
C GLU A 109 -13.26 2.43 -3.68
N LEU A 110 -12.26 2.09 -2.86
CA LEU A 110 -12.19 0.78 -2.21
C LEU A 110 -13.35 0.53 -1.24
N LYS A 111 -13.82 1.56 -0.52
CA LYS A 111 -14.99 1.43 0.36
C LYS A 111 -16.27 1.04 -0.38
N LYS A 112 -16.40 1.37 -1.65
CA LYS A 112 -17.56 0.97 -2.47
C LYS A 112 -17.66 -0.54 -2.68
N LEU A 113 -16.60 -1.29 -2.41
CA LEU A 113 -16.61 -2.75 -2.45
C LEU A 113 -17.33 -3.39 -1.25
N ASN A 114 -17.77 -2.57 -0.27
CA ASN A 114 -18.56 -2.98 0.89
C ASN A 114 -17.86 -3.97 1.85
N TYR A 115 -16.55 -3.95 1.91
CA TYR A 115 -15.77 -4.65 2.91
C TYR A 115 -15.32 -3.69 4.02
N ARG A 116 -15.16 -4.23 5.23
CA ARG A 116 -14.32 -3.56 6.22
C ARG A 116 -12.88 -3.56 5.71
N ILE A 117 -12.22 -2.41 5.71
CA ILE A 117 -10.84 -2.29 5.26
C ILE A 117 -9.93 -2.35 6.48
N GLU A 118 -8.95 -3.25 6.46
CA GLU A 118 -7.87 -3.35 7.43
C GLU A 118 -6.53 -3.22 6.74
N LEU A 119 -5.57 -2.65 7.46
CA LEU A 119 -4.20 -2.48 6.97
C LEU A 119 -3.21 -2.50 8.13
N GLU A 120 -1.94 -2.68 7.81
CA GLU A 120 -0.83 -2.52 8.74
C GLU A 120 0.08 -1.39 8.27
N CYS A 121 0.60 -0.62 9.22
CA CYS A 121 1.55 0.45 8.95
C CYS A 121 2.61 0.46 10.05
N TRP A 122 3.86 0.59 9.65
CA TRP A 122 4.95 0.67 10.60
C TRP A 122 4.79 1.88 11.52
N TYR A 123 5.16 1.69 12.80
CA TYR A 123 5.17 2.75 13.79
C TYR A 123 6.02 3.95 13.29
N GLY A 124 5.50 5.16 13.51
CA GLY A 124 6.21 6.40 13.16
C GLY A 124 6.18 6.79 11.68
N MET A 125 5.58 5.98 10.81
CA MET A 125 5.42 6.34 9.40
C MET A 125 4.42 7.50 9.24
N PRO A 126 4.69 8.47 8.35
CA PRO A 126 3.74 9.57 8.08
C PRO A 126 2.36 9.12 7.63
N ALA A 127 2.28 7.97 6.97
CA ALA A 127 1.01 7.39 6.53
C ALA A 127 0.03 7.10 7.68
N ASN A 128 0.52 6.90 8.92
CA ASN A 128 -0.34 6.73 10.09
C ASN A 128 -1.30 7.91 10.28
N ASN A 129 -0.82 9.14 10.11
CA ASN A 129 -1.65 10.34 10.23
C ASN A 129 -2.71 10.40 9.14
N PHE A 130 -2.36 10.00 7.93
CA PHE A 130 -3.30 9.92 6.81
C PHE A 130 -4.44 8.92 7.10
N TYR A 131 -4.11 7.73 7.56
CA TYR A 131 -5.12 6.71 7.88
C TYR A 131 -6.02 7.16 9.03
N LYS A 132 -5.47 7.72 10.10
CA LYS A 132 -6.25 8.27 11.22
C LYS A 132 -7.18 9.39 10.76
N SER A 133 -6.71 10.29 9.91
CA SER A 133 -7.51 11.40 9.38
C SER A 133 -8.67 10.92 8.49
N PHE A 134 -8.50 9.77 7.84
CA PHE A 134 -9.57 9.16 7.03
C PHE A 134 -10.64 8.49 7.89
N GLY A 135 -10.31 8.09 9.12
CA GLY A 135 -11.23 7.46 10.06
C GLY A 135 -10.83 6.05 10.48
N PHE A 136 -9.64 5.58 10.11
CA PHE A 136 -9.12 4.30 10.60
C PHE A 136 -8.85 4.38 12.10
N LYS A 137 -9.20 3.30 12.81
CA LYS A 137 -8.91 3.11 14.23
C LYS A 137 -7.75 2.14 14.39
N GLU A 138 -6.90 2.39 15.36
CA GLU A 138 -5.85 1.45 15.73
C GLU A 138 -6.46 0.19 16.35
N LEU A 139 -6.03 -1.00 15.86
CA LEU A 139 -6.57 -2.28 16.32
C LEU A 139 -5.65 -2.98 17.32
N LYS A 140 -4.34 -2.92 17.12
CA LYS A 140 -3.37 -3.58 17.98
C LYS A 140 -2.01 -2.91 17.89
N THR A 141 -1.18 -3.12 18.89
CA THR A 141 0.23 -2.72 18.89
C THR A 141 1.10 -3.96 19.08
N ARG A 142 2.16 -4.07 18.30
CA ARG A 142 3.14 -5.15 18.41
C ARG A 142 4.42 -4.60 19.04
N TYR A 143 4.91 -5.29 20.07
CA TYR A 143 6.14 -4.94 20.78
C TYR A 143 7.21 -6.00 20.57
N MET A 144 8.47 -5.58 20.69
CA MET A 144 9.63 -6.47 20.61
C MET A 144 10.63 -6.10 21.69
N ILE A 145 11.28 -7.12 22.26
CA ILE A 145 12.51 -7.00 23.06
C ILE A 145 13.51 -8.03 22.56
N GLU A 146 14.78 -7.64 22.43
CA GLU A 146 15.88 -8.55 22.04
C GLU A 146 16.61 -9.12 23.26
#